data_55a199953fad3e8cb8e7e04ec09afed2
#
_entry.id   55a199953fad3e8cb8e7e04ec09afed2
#
_cell.length_a   1.000
_cell.length_b   1.000
_cell.length_c   1.000
_cell.angle_alpha   90.00
_cell.angle_beta   90.00
_cell.angle_gamma   90.00
#
_symmetry.space_group_name_H-M   'P 1'
#
loop_
_entity.id
_entity.type
_entity.pdbx_description
1 polymer ?
#
loop_
_entity_poly.entity_id
_entity_poly.type
_entity_poly.pdbx_seq_one_letter_code
_entity_poly.pdbx_strand_id
1 'polypeptide(L)'
;MSVASTLYDQKLVSDLISKVKGKSTLAALGQQVPVAFVGNKEFTFTMDKDIDIVAENGAKSHGGITMTPVTIIPIKFEYGARISDEFVYASEEEQINYLTAFNDGFAKKLAEGLDMAAMHGINPRTKVVSSLVSAKSFDTLVSNTVTYLGSGSKADANIESAIALVEGGDGDVTGIAISPTVRAALASYATTAGEKLYPDFAFGGQPASLGGQPLSINKTVSVGVKATSEADAAIVDQAIVGDFANMFKWGYGKDISFEVIEYGDPDNSGSDLKGHNQVYLRGEAYLGWAIFDAASFARIIPSL
;
A
#
# COMPACT_ATOMS: atom_id res chain seq x y z
N MET A 1 16.42 -8.61 33.75
CA MET A 1 15.90 -7.87 32.60
C MET A 1 16.79 -8.25 31.43
N SER A 2 16.22 -8.83 30.36
CA SER A 2 16.99 -9.19 29.18
C SER A 2 17.55 -7.91 28.53
N VAL A 3 18.83 -7.87 28.24
CA VAL A 3 19.52 -6.75 27.59
C VAL A 3 18.88 -6.42 26.23
N ALA A 4 18.28 -7.41 25.58
CA ALA A 4 17.59 -7.27 24.31
C ALA A 4 16.39 -6.32 24.33
N SER A 5 15.67 -6.16 25.45
CA SER A 5 14.51 -5.26 25.54
C SER A 5 14.90 -3.78 25.60
N THR A 6 16.14 -3.45 25.93
CA THR A 6 16.67 -2.07 25.97
C THR A 6 17.32 -1.63 24.65
N LEU A 7 17.61 -2.57 23.74
CA LEU A 7 18.24 -2.29 22.44
C LEU A 7 17.28 -1.76 21.39
N TYR A 8 15.95 -1.95 21.56
CA TYR A 8 14.94 -1.36 20.69
C TYR A 8 14.56 0.04 21.18
N ASP A 9 15.33 1.03 20.76
CA ASP A 9 15.11 2.44 21.08
C ASP A 9 14.05 3.07 20.15
N GLN A 10 13.42 4.18 20.60
CA GLN A 10 12.49 5.01 19.81
C GLN A 10 13.07 5.43 18.45
N LYS A 11 14.40 5.58 18.37
CA LYS A 11 15.09 5.89 17.11
C LYS A 11 14.94 4.80 16.07
N LEU A 12 15.08 3.52 16.45
CA LEU A 12 14.89 2.38 15.53
C LEU A 12 13.45 2.30 15.01
N VAL A 13 12.47 2.60 15.83
CA VAL A 13 11.05 2.63 15.44
C VAL A 13 10.76 3.79 14.49
N SER A 14 11.31 4.98 14.78
CA SER A 14 11.19 6.16 13.92
C SER A 14 11.82 5.93 12.54
N ASP A 15 13.01 5.33 12.48
CA ASP A 15 13.69 4.97 11.24
C ASP A 15 12.88 3.94 10.44
N LEU A 16 12.24 2.98 11.09
CA LEU A 16 11.39 1.99 10.44
C LEU A 16 10.18 2.63 9.77
N ILE A 17 9.48 3.53 10.45
CA ILE A 17 8.33 4.26 9.89
C ILE A 17 8.74 5.03 8.62
N SER A 18 9.89 5.73 8.67
CA SER A 18 10.44 6.43 7.53
C SER A 18 10.79 5.50 6.37
N LYS A 19 11.37 4.33 6.66
CA LYS A 19 11.70 3.30 5.65
C LYS A 19 10.47 2.69 5.01
N VAL A 20 9.40 2.45 5.76
CA VAL A 20 8.11 1.97 5.22
C VAL A 20 7.55 2.99 4.24
N LYS A 21 7.48 4.27 4.63
CA LYS A 21 6.99 5.35 3.77
C LYS A 21 7.76 5.46 2.46
N GLY A 22 9.09 5.28 2.48
CA GLY A 22 9.94 5.32 1.29
C GLY A 22 9.92 4.07 0.41
N LYS A 23 9.21 2.98 0.80
CA LYS A 23 9.17 1.70 0.08
C LYS A 23 7.77 1.26 -0.33
N SER A 24 6.73 1.81 0.28
CA SER A 24 5.33 1.57 -0.09
C SER A 24 4.85 2.65 -1.05
N THR A 25 4.19 2.25 -2.12
CA THR A 25 3.52 3.13 -3.07
C THR A 25 2.40 3.93 -2.40
N LEU A 26 1.54 3.24 -1.66
CA LEU A 26 0.40 3.87 -1.00
C LEU A 26 0.83 4.80 0.14
N ALA A 27 1.88 4.43 0.88
CA ALA A 27 2.41 5.29 1.92
C ALA A 27 3.14 6.54 1.36
N ALA A 28 3.67 6.45 0.13
CA ALA A 28 4.32 7.57 -0.55
C ALA A 28 3.32 8.56 -1.15
N LEU A 29 2.21 8.06 -1.74
CA LEU A 29 1.19 8.88 -2.41
C LEU A 29 0.09 9.33 -1.44
N GLY A 30 -0.29 8.50 -0.46
CA GLY A 30 -1.39 8.75 0.46
C GLY A 30 -0.98 9.49 1.74
N GLN A 31 -1.98 10.01 2.44
CA GLN A 31 -1.79 10.73 3.69
C GLN A 31 -1.67 9.78 4.88
N GLN A 32 -0.61 9.94 5.67
CA GLN A 32 -0.49 9.27 6.96
C GLN A 32 -1.26 10.03 8.04
N VAL A 33 -2.11 9.32 8.78
CA VAL A 33 -2.90 9.87 9.88
C VAL A 33 -2.68 9.05 11.17
N PRO A 34 -2.79 9.65 12.35
CA PRO A 34 -2.80 8.87 13.59
C PRO A 34 -4.09 8.04 13.66
N VAL A 35 -3.97 6.74 13.95
CA VAL A 35 -5.11 5.82 14.07
C VAL A 35 -5.18 5.29 15.48
N ALA A 36 -6.35 5.39 16.14
CA ALA A 36 -6.54 4.73 17.42
C ALA A 36 -6.58 3.22 17.27
N PHE A 37 -6.09 2.47 18.26
CA PHE A 37 -6.10 1.00 18.23
C PHE A 37 -7.50 0.40 18.05
N VAL A 38 -8.52 1.08 18.60
CA VAL A 38 -9.94 0.70 18.42
C VAL A 38 -10.53 1.14 17.07
N GLY A 39 -9.74 1.82 16.25
CA GLY A 39 -10.14 2.41 14.97
C GLY A 39 -10.59 3.86 15.06
N ASN A 40 -10.47 4.56 13.93
CA ASN A 40 -10.99 5.92 13.75
C ASN A 40 -12.23 5.86 12.87
N LYS A 41 -13.25 6.64 13.24
CA LYS A 41 -14.44 6.83 12.44
C LYS A 41 -14.43 8.22 11.83
N GLU A 42 -14.35 8.28 10.51
CA GLU A 42 -14.46 9.53 9.75
C GLU A 42 -15.73 9.49 8.91
N PHE A 43 -16.19 10.64 8.44
CA PHE A 43 -17.40 10.74 7.64
C PHE A 43 -17.07 11.39 6.30
N THR A 44 -17.54 10.79 5.22
CA THR A 44 -17.64 11.46 3.93
C THR A 44 -18.97 12.19 3.85
N PHE A 45 -18.94 13.35 3.24
CA PHE A 45 -20.07 14.26 3.17
C PHE A 45 -20.41 14.50 1.67
N THR A 46 -21.64 14.20 1.29
CA THR A 46 -22.10 14.38 -0.08
C THR A 46 -23.38 15.19 -0.10
N MET A 47 -23.47 16.16 -1.01
CA MET A 47 -24.67 16.91 -1.35
C MET A 47 -25.33 16.30 -2.58
N ASP A 48 -26.67 16.20 -2.58
CA ASP A 48 -27.42 15.56 -3.67
C ASP A 48 -27.80 16.50 -4.82
N LYS A 49 -27.58 17.81 -4.64
CA LYS A 49 -27.96 18.84 -5.61
C LYS A 49 -26.95 19.97 -5.70
N ASP A 50 -26.88 20.58 -6.86
CA ASP A 50 -26.12 21.79 -7.09
C ASP A 50 -26.74 23.02 -6.41
N ILE A 51 -25.98 24.12 -6.39
CA ILE A 51 -26.41 25.41 -5.86
C ILE A 51 -27.45 26.00 -6.78
N ASP A 52 -28.57 26.50 -6.22
CA ASP A 52 -29.63 27.16 -6.96
C ASP A 52 -29.44 28.68 -7.00
N ILE A 53 -29.77 29.29 -8.14
CA ILE A 53 -29.82 30.74 -8.31
C ILE A 53 -31.25 31.18 -8.04
N VAL A 54 -31.46 31.90 -6.92
CA VAL A 54 -32.77 32.33 -6.47
C VAL A 54 -32.98 33.82 -6.81
N ALA A 55 -34.08 34.12 -7.50
CA ALA A 55 -34.47 35.49 -7.80
C ALA A 55 -34.93 36.23 -6.54
N GLU A 56 -34.98 37.58 -6.61
CA GLU A 56 -35.54 38.40 -5.54
C GLU A 56 -37.00 37.97 -5.26
N ASN A 57 -37.33 37.66 -4.01
CA ASN A 57 -38.60 37.07 -3.56
C ASN A 57 -38.89 35.64 -4.09
N GLY A 58 -37.92 34.94 -4.68
CA GLY A 58 -38.03 33.53 -5.09
C GLY A 58 -38.10 32.60 -3.87
N ALA A 59 -38.76 31.44 -4.05
CA ALA A 59 -38.74 30.37 -3.04
C ALA A 59 -37.33 29.78 -2.94
N LYS A 60 -36.87 29.51 -1.68
CA LYS A 60 -35.58 28.83 -1.43
C LYS A 60 -35.71 27.37 -1.81
N SER A 61 -34.75 26.88 -2.59
CA SER A 61 -34.59 25.46 -2.84
C SER A 61 -33.97 24.77 -1.64
N HIS A 62 -34.10 23.45 -1.53
CA HIS A 62 -33.45 22.62 -0.56
C HIS A 62 -32.80 21.41 -1.20
N GLY A 63 -31.63 21.04 -0.73
CA GLY A 63 -30.94 19.80 -1.05
C GLY A 63 -30.91 18.85 0.15
N GLY A 64 -30.55 17.61 -0.11
CA GLY A 64 -30.26 16.60 0.91
C GLY A 64 -28.74 16.50 1.16
N ILE A 65 -28.42 15.99 2.32
CA ILE A 65 -27.04 15.74 2.77
C ILE A 65 -26.94 14.27 3.13
N THR A 66 -25.95 13.58 2.60
CA THR A 66 -25.63 12.21 3.01
C THR A 66 -24.26 12.17 3.71
N MET A 67 -24.24 11.59 4.90
CA MET A 67 -23.03 11.34 5.66
C MET A 67 -22.76 9.83 5.70
N THR A 68 -21.68 9.40 5.07
CA THR A 68 -21.29 7.99 5.06
C THR A 68 -20.10 7.79 5.99
N PRO A 69 -20.23 6.94 7.04
CA PRO A 69 -19.13 6.65 7.94
C PRO A 69 -18.12 5.72 7.27
N VAL A 70 -16.84 6.11 7.30
CA VAL A 70 -15.71 5.29 6.89
C VAL A 70 -14.85 5.03 8.12
N THR A 71 -14.54 3.76 8.38
CA THR A 71 -13.81 3.36 9.59
C THR A 71 -12.45 2.80 9.21
N ILE A 72 -11.39 3.40 9.76
CA ILE A 72 -10.01 2.90 9.67
C ILE A 72 -9.79 1.98 10.87
N ILE A 73 -9.72 0.67 10.63
CA ILE A 73 -9.47 -0.32 11.68
C ILE A 73 -8.07 -0.90 11.48
N PRO A 74 -7.17 -0.81 12.47
CA PRO A 74 -5.84 -1.39 12.40
C PRO A 74 -5.91 -2.92 12.31
N ILE A 75 -5.04 -3.47 11.46
CA ILE A 75 -4.86 -4.90 11.25
C ILE A 75 -3.43 -5.25 11.62
N LYS A 76 -3.25 -6.40 12.28
CA LYS A 76 -1.93 -6.88 12.71
C LYS A 76 -1.14 -7.42 11.52
N PHE A 77 0.08 -6.92 11.36
CA PHE A 77 1.12 -7.46 10.50
C PHE A 77 2.24 -8.00 11.37
N GLU A 78 2.67 -9.21 11.10
CA GLU A 78 3.70 -9.88 11.87
C GLU A 78 4.73 -10.53 10.95
N TYR A 79 5.98 -10.46 11.36
CA TYR A 79 7.07 -11.22 10.77
C TYR A 79 8.02 -11.67 11.86
N GLY A 80 8.37 -12.94 11.83
CA GLY A 80 9.35 -13.49 12.75
C GLY A 80 10.35 -14.41 12.06
N ALA A 81 11.52 -14.55 12.67
CA ALA A 81 12.59 -15.40 12.17
C ALA A 81 13.36 -16.04 13.32
N ARG A 82 13.69 -17.32 13.17
CA ARG A 82 14.60 -18.05 14.07
C ARG A 82 16.04 -17.71 13.70
N ILE A 83 16.87 -17.43 14.70
CA ILE A 83 18.31 -17.25 14.57
C ILE A 83 19.02 -18.08 15.63
N SER A 84 20.34 -18.31 15.48
CA SER A 84 21.16 -19.00 16.49
C SER A 84 21.14 -18.24 17.82
N ASP A 85 21.14 -18.95 18.95
CA ASP A 85 21.26 -18.34 20.28
C ASP A 85 22.63 -17.74 20.55
N GLU A 86 23.64 -18.01 19.72
CA GLU A 86 24.93 -17.32 19.72
C GLU A 86 24.76 -15.78 19.62
N PHE A 87 23.65 -15.31 19.01
CA PHE A 87 23.24 -13.90 19.03
C PHE A 87 23.19 -13.32 20.45
N VAL A 88 22.71 -14.07 21.44
CA VAL A 88 22.59 -13.60 22.83
C VAL A 88 23.97 -13.43 23.49
N TYR A 89 24.96 -14.19 23.03
CA TYR A 89 26.33 -14.15 23.50
C TYR A 89 27.25 -13.25 22.68
N ALA A 90 26.76 -12.73 21.58
CA ALA A 90 27.51 -11.79 20.73
C ALA A 90 27.78 -10.45 21.45
N SER A 91 28.75 -9.70 20.96
CA SER A 91 28.99 -8.35 21.45
C SER A 91 27.78 -7.45 21.25
N GLU A 92 27.64 -6.39 22.05
CA GLU A 92 26.55 -5.44 21.93
C GLU A 92 26.48 -4.83 20.53
N GLU A 93 27.63 -4.55 19.92
CA GLU A 93 27.72 -4.01 18.54
C GLU A 93 27.18 -5.01 17.51
N GLU A 94 27.51 -6.30 17.62
CA GLU A 94 26.99 -7.34 16.73
C GLU A 94 25.50 -7.54 16.92
N GLN A 95 24.99 -7.53 18.16
CA GLN A 95 23.56 -7.60 18.44
C GLN A 95 22.81 -6.44 17.79
N ILE A 96 23.32 -5.20 17.89
CA ILE A 96 22.73 -4.02 17.25
C ILE A 96 22.73 -4.18 15.73
N ASN A 97 23.78 -4.71 15.13
CA ASN A 97 23.86 -4.94 13.69
C ASN A 97 22.81 -5.95 13.21
N TYR A 98 22.62 -7.07 13.93
CA TYR A 98 21.57 -8.05 13.63
C TYR A 98 20.17 -7.45 13.75
N LEU A 99 19.89 -6.71 14.81
CA LEU A 99 18.60 -6.05 15.03
C LEU A 99 18.32 -4.98 13.98
N THR A 100 19.33 -4.24 13.57
CA THR A 100 19.21 -3.24 12.49
C THR A 100 18.89 -3.92 11.16
N ALA A 101 19.58 -5.00 10.80
CA ALA A 101 19.32 -5.76 9.59
C ALA A 101 17.92 -6.39 9.59
N PHE A 102 17.47 -6.94 10.71
CA PHE A 102 16.11 -7.44 10.87
C PHE A 102 15.07 -6.32 10.71
N ASN A 103 15.31 -5.17 11.33
CA ASN A 103 14.44 -3.99 11.23
C ASN A 103 14.30 -3.51 9.79
N ASP A 104 15.40 -3.44 9.02
CA ASP A 104 15.40 -3.06 7.61
C ASP A 104 14.64 -4.05 6.74
N GLY A 105 14.81 -5.34 7.00
CA GLY A 105 14.06 -6.40 6.36
C GLY A 105 12.57 -6.34 6.68
N PHE A 106 12.23 -6.13 7.95
CA PHE A 106 10.84 -5.98 8.40
C PHE A 106 10.17 -4.75 7.79
N ALA A 107 10.84 -3.58 7.78
CA ALA A 107 10.32 -2.36 7.16
C ALA A 107 9.97 -2.56 5.68
N LYS A 108 10.85 -3.22 4.93
CA LYS A 108 10.60 -3.54 3.52
C LYS A 108 9.39 -4.47 3.35
N LYS A 109 9.30 -5.53 4.17
CA LYS A 109 8.18 -6.48 4.12
C LYS A 109 6.86 -5.86 4.57
N LEU A 110 6.90 -4.97 5.56
CA LEU A 110 5.73 -4.24 6.03
C LEU A 110 5.21 -3.27 4.95
N ALA A 111 6.11 -2.57 4.26
CA ALA A 111 5.77 -1.69 3.13
C ALA A 111 5.12 -2.47 1.97
N GLU A 112 5.75 -3.58 1.54
CA GLU A 112 5.17 -4.48 0.55
C GLU A 112 3.82 -5.05 1.02
N GLY A 113 3.70 -5.35 2.33
CA GLY A 113 2.50 -5.88 2.95
C GLY A 113 1.34 -4.90 2.96
N LEU A 114 1.58 -3.63 3.29
CA LEU A 114 0.58 -2.57 3.23
C LEU A 114 0.02 -2.42 1.81
N ASP A 115 0.91 -2.29 0.81
CA ASP A 115 0.50 -2.15 -0.58
C ASP A 115 -0.34 -3.35 -1.04
N MET A 116 0.12 -4.58 -0.79
CA MET A 116 -0.58 -5.80 -1.21
C MET A 116 -1.94 -5.96 -0.52
N ALA A 117 -2.02 -5.65 0.77
CA ALA A 117 -3.27 -5.75 1.51
C ALA A 117 -4.27 -4.67 1.10
N ALA A 118 -3.82 -3.43 0.92
CA ALA A 118 -4.70 -2.32 0.58
C ALA A 118 -5.06 -2.28 -0.92
N MET A 119 -4.12 -2.54 -1.83
CA MET A 119 -4.42 -2.58 -3.27
C MET A 119 -5.26 -3.81 -3.63
N HIS A 120 -4.81 -4.98 -3.22
CA HIS A 120 -5.33 -6.25 -3.75
C HIS A 120 -6.17 -7.08 -2.75
N GLY A 121 -6.26 -6.67 -1.49
CA GLY A 121 -7.03 -7.40 -0.49
C GLY A 121 -6.52 -8.80 -0.18
N ILE A 122 -5.21 -9.05 -0.35
CA ILE A 122 -4.56 -10.34 -0.20
C ILE A 122 -3.71 -10.44 1.06
N ASN A 123 -3.51 -11.67 1.53
CA ASN A 123 -2.47 -11.95 2.51
C ASN A 123 -1.09 -11.85 1.82
N PRO A 124 -0.19 -10.97 2.30
CA PRO A 124 1.12 -10.74 1.67
C PRO A 124 2.00 -12.00 1.55
N ARG A 125 1.84 -12.97 2.44
CA ARG A 125 2.62 -14.21 2.46
C ARG A 125 2.18 -15.21 1.40
N THR A 126 0.86 -15.47 1.30
CA THR A 126 0.27 -16.50 0.42
C THR A 126 -0.18 -15.96 -0.93
N LYS A 127 -0.37 -14.64 -1.04
CA LYS A 127 -0.99 -13.94 -2.19
C LYS A 127 -2.46 -14.32 -2.43
N VAL A 128 -3.07 -15.01 -1.50
CA VAL A 128 -4.48 -15.39 -1.55
C VAL A 128 -5.34 -14.28 -0.97
N VAL A 129 -6.53 -14.08 -1.53
CA VAL A 129 -7.53 -13.12 -1.03
C VAL A 129 -7.84 -13.41 0.43
N SER A 130 -7.79 -12.37 1.26
CA SER A 130 -8.05 -12.47 2.70
C SER A 130 -9.31 -11.72 3.09
N SER A 131 -10.24 -12.40 3.74
CA SER A 131 -11.49 -11.79 4.25
C SER A 131 -11.28 -10.66 5.25
N LEU A 132 -10.10 -10.57 5.87
CA LEU A 132 -9.76 -9.50 6.80
C LEU A 132 -9.54 -8.15 6.10
N VAL A 133 -9.11 -8.16 4.83
CA VAL A 133 -8.67 -6.98 4.10
C VAL A 133 -9.39 -6.76 2.77
N SER A 134 -9.93 -7.81 2.14
CA SER A 134 -10.50 -7.75 0.78
C SER A 134 -11.60 -6.71 0.62
N ALA A 135 -12.50 -6.60 1.59
CA ALA A 135 -13.60 -5.63 1.55
C ALA A 135 -13.15 -4.15 1.61
N LYS A 136 -11.87 -3.89 1.89
CA LYS A 136 -11.27 -2.55 2.03
C LYS A 136 -10.18 -2.30 0.99
N SER A 137 -10.09 -3.14 -0.03
CA SER A 137 -9.05 -3.05 -1.07
C SER A 137 -9.52 -2.25 -2.28
N PHE A 138 -8.56 -1.68 -3.01
CA PHE A 138 -8.82 -1.03 -4.29
C PHE A 138 -9.47 -2.00 -5.28
N ASP A 139 -9.01 -3.27 -5.33
CA ASP A 139 -9.55 -4.29 -6.23
C ASP A 139 -11.06 -4.53 -6.03
N THR A 140 -11.54 -4.41 -4.79
CA THR A 140 -12.95 -4.63 -4.47
C THR A 140 -13.79 -3.36 -4.57
N LEU A 141 -13.24 -2.22 -4.15
CA LEU A 141 -14.01 -0.98 -4.02
C LEU A 141 -14.02 -0.15 -5.31
N VAL A 142 -12.91 -0.13 -6.08
CA VAL A 142 -12.79 0.69 -7.28
C VAL A 142 -13.38 -0.02 -8.48
N SER A 143 -14.51 0.50 -8.97
CA SER A 143 -15.23 -0.01 -10.13
C SER A 143 -14.80 0.61 -11.47
N ASN A 144 -14.17 1.80 -11.44
CA ASN A 144 -13.63 2.45 -12.64
C ASN A 144 -12.42 1.67 -13.16
N THR A 145 -12.58 1.02 -14.31
CA THR A 145 -11.52 0.17 -14.86
C THR A 145 -11.23 0.46 -16.32
N VAL A 146 -9.95 0.43 -16.68
CA VAL A 146 -9.46 0.51 -18.06
C VAL A 146 -8.74 -0.80 -18.39
N THR A 147 -9.05 -1.40 -19.53
CA THR A 147 -8.43 -2.66 -19.94
C THR A 147 -7.07 -2.42 -20.59
N TYR A 148 -6.02 -3.05 -20.07
CA TYR A 148 -4.68 -3.06 -20.64
C TYR A 148 -4.51 -4.25 -21.58
N LEU A 149 -4.42 -3.98 -22.87
CA LEU A 149 -4.36 -5.01 -23.94
C LEU A 149 -2.94 -5.51 -24.26
N GLY A 150 -1.96 -5.22 -23.42
CA GLY A 150 -0.56 -5.65 -23.64
C GLY A 150 0.04 -5.01 -24.90
N SER A 151 0.52 -5.82 -25.84
CA SER A 151 1.23 -5.35 -27.04
C SER A 151 0.40 -4.50 -28.00
N GLY A 152 -0.92 -4.49 -27.89
CA GLY A 152 -1.84 -3.70 -28.73
C GLY A 152 -2.30 -2.39 -28.10
N SER A 153 -1.98 -2.16 -26.82
CA SER A 153 -2.42 -1.00 -26.06
C SER A 153 -1.25 -0.07 -25.78
N LYS A 154 -1.48 1.22 -25.96
CA LYS A 154 -0.50 2.23 -25.52
C LYS A 154 -0.70 2.50 -24.05
N ALA A 155 0.32 2.27 -23.25
CA ALA A 155 0.25 2.46 -21.80
C ALA A 155 -0.08 3.91 -21.39
N ASP A 156 0.43 4.89 -22.16
CA ASP A 156 0.11 6.31 -22.01
C ASP A 156 -1.37 6.59 -22.24
N ALA A 157 -1.96 6.07 -23.33
CA ALA A 157 -3.37 6.23 -23.62
C ALA A 157 -4.27 5.57 -22.55
N ASN A 158 -3.85 4.46 -21.95
CA ASN A 158 -4.59 3.84 -20.87
C ASN A 158 -4.54 4.66 -19.59
N ILE A 159 -3.39 5.30 -19.29
CA ILE A 159 -3.26 6.21 -18.14
C ILE A 159 -4.16 7.44 -18.37
N GLU A 160 -4.14 8.04 -19.53
CA GLU A 160 -5.03 9.17 -19.89
C GLU A 160 -6.51 8.78 -19.80
N SER A 161 -6.89 7.58 -20.25
CA SER A 161 -8.25 7.07 -20.11
C SER A 161 -8.65 6.88 -18.64
N ALA A 162 -7.73 6.43 -17.80
CA ALA A 162 -7.97 6.28 -16.37
C ALA A 162 -8.13 7.65 -15.67
N ILE A 163 -7.31 8.63 -16.04
CA ILE A 163 -7.44 10.03 -15.58
C ILE A 163 -8.81 10.58 -15.98
N ALA A 164 -9.20 10.44 -17.26
CA ALA A 164 -10.50 10.90 -17.75
C ALA A 164 -11.69 10.26 -17.02
N LEU A 165 -11.58 9.00 -16.59
CA LEU A 165 -12.63 8.35 -15.79
C LEU A 165 -12.75 8.97 -14.39
N VAL A 166 -11.66 9.34 -13.77
CA VAL A 166 -11.65 10.00 -12.45
C VAL A 166 -12.22 11.42 -12.57
N GLU A 167 -11.71 12.21 -13.51
CA GLU A 167 -12.15 13.60 -13.74
C GLU A 167 -13.60 13.67 -14.22
N GLY A 168 -14.07 12.71 -15.00
CA GLY A 168 -15.46 12.59 -15.42
C GLY A 168 -16.44 12.28 -14.28
N GLY A 169 -15.95 11.82 -13.14
CA GLY A 169 -16.69 11.62 -11.90
C GLY A 169 -16.47 12.72 -10.86
N ASP A 170 -16.05 13.92 -11.29
CA ASP A 170 -15.71 15.07 -10.43
C ASP A 170 -14.57 14.79 -9.41
N GLY A 171 -13.75 13.78 -9.68
CA GLY A 171 -12.57 13.46 -8.89
C GLY A 171 -11.32 14.19 -9.38
N ASP A 172 -10.39 14.47 -8.45
CA ASP A 172 -9.07 15.00 -8.78
C ASP A 172 -8.05 13.86 -8.89
N VAL A 173 -7.00 14.05 -9.70
CA VAL A 173 -5.86 13.13 -9.75
C VAL A 173 -4.68 13.76 -9.04
N THR A 174 -4.28 13.18 -7.92
CA THR A 174 -3.14 13.63 -7.11
C THR A 174 -1.99 12.64 -7.09
N GLY A 175 -2.13 11.49 -7.77
CA GLY A 175 -1.08 10.50 -7.85
C GLY A 175 -1.35 9.38 -8.84
N ILE A 176 -0.26 8.79 -9.31
CA ILE A 176 -0.26 7.68 -10.26
C ILE A 176 0.66 6.57 -9.72
N ALA A 177 0.12 5.38 -9.56
CA ALA A 177 0.86 4.18 -9.21
C ALA A 177 0.96 3.26 -10.41
N ILE A 178 2.16 2.91 -10.88
CA ILE A 178 2.34 2.04 -12.05
C ILE A 178 3.21 0.83 -11.76
N SER A 179 2.97 -0.23 -12.51
CA SER A 179 3.81 -1.43 -12.50
C SER A 179 5.13 -1.23 -13.25
N PRO A 180 6.15 -2.03 -12.95
CA PRO A 180 7.37 -2.07 -13.77
C PRO A 180 7.11 -2.40 -15.23
N THR A 181 6.04 -3.13 -15.55
CA THR A 181 5.62 -3.47 -16.92
C THR A 181 5.18 -2.21 -17.67
N VAL A 182 4.32 -1.39 -17.07
CA VAL A 182 3.88 -0.10 -17.64
C VAL A 182 5.07 0.84 -17.81
N ARG A 183 5.96 0.93 -16.80
CA ARG A 183 7.20 1.71 -16.91
C ARG A 183 8.03 1.27 -18.13
N ALA A 184 8.22 -0.03 -18.31
CA ALA A 184 9.00 -0.57 -19.43
C ALA A 184 8.31 -0.27 -20.78
N ALA A 185 6.99 -0.32 -20.85
CA ALA A 185 6.23 0.07 -22.03
C ALA A 185 6.43 1.55 -22.39
N LEU A 186 6.29 2.45 -21.41
CA LEU A 186 6.57 3.89 -21.61
C LEU A 186 8.00 4.15 -22.10
N ALA A 187 8.99 3.46 -21.52
CA ALA A 187 10.39 3.57 -21.91
C ALA A 187 10.64 3.07 -23.36
N SER A 188 9.77 2.21 -23.91
CA SER A 188 9.91 1.66 -25.26
C SER A 188 9.40 2.61 -26.35
N TYR A 189 8.51 3.55 -26.02
CA TYR A 189 7.88 4.41 -27.01
C TYR A 189 8.89 5.39 -27.62
N ALA A 190 8.85 5.45 -28.95
CA ALA A 190 9.71 6.34 -29.73
C ALA A 190 8.94 6.91 -30.93
N THR A 191 9.38 8.06 -31.39
CA THR A 191 8.90 8.67 -32.65
C THR A 191 9.35 7.84 -33.83
N THR A 192 8.81 8.12 -35.01
CA THR A 192 9.28 7.50 -36.28
C THR A 192 10.76 7.80 -36.58
N ALA A 193 11.30 8.88 -36.01
CA ALA A 193 12.72 9.25 -36.09
C ALA A 193 13.60 8.50 -35.07
N GLY A 194 13.03 7.68 -34.18
CA GLY A 194 13.74 6.92 -33.16
C GLY A 194 13.99 7.66 -31.84
N GLU A 195 13.49 8.88 -31.69
CA GLU A 195 13.59 9.63 -30.44
C GLU A 195 12.62 9.09 -29.39
N LYS A 196 13.07 8.94 -28.16
CA LYS A 196 12.23 8.47 -27.05
C LYS A 196 11.17 9.51 -26.69
N LEU A 197 9.91 9.07 -26.60
CA LEU A 197 8.81 9.94 -26.14
C LEU A 197 8.89 10.21 -24.64
N TYR A 198 9.33 9.24 -23.86
CA TYR A 198 9.47 9.31 -22.41
C TYR A 198 10.92 8.96 -22.00
N PRO A 199 11.89 9.85 -22.23
CA PRO A 199 13.31 9.54 -22.00
C PRO A 199 13.62 9.28 -20.52
N ASP A 200 12.88 9.89 -19.59
CA ASP A 200 13.09 9.75 -18.15
C ASP A 200 12.83 8.32 -17.62
N PHE A 201 12.06 7.51 -18.36
CA PHE A 201 11.81 6.09 -18.05
C PHE A 201 12.87 5.15 -18.63
N ALA A 202 13.73 5.65 -19.49
CA ALA A 202 14.72 4.80 -20.17
C ALA A 202 15.76 4.25 -19.18
N PHE A 203 16.34 3.09 -19.53
CA PHE A 203 17.42 2.45 -18.76
C PHE A 203 17.11 2.21 -17.29
N GLY A 204 15.84 2.00 -16.93
CA GLY A 204 15.43 1.80 -15.53
C GLY A 204 15.14 3.08 -14.76
N GLY A 205 15.02 4.21 -15.44
CA GLY A 205 14.66 5.49 -14.84
C GLY A 205 13.35 5.39 -14.05
N GLN A 206 13.30 6.11 -12.93
CA GLN A 206 12.13 6.20 -12.04
C GLN A 206 11.84 7.68 -11.78
N PRO A 207 11.19 8.38 -12.72
CA PRO A 207 10.82 9.77 -12.51
C PRO A 207 9.85 9.89 -11.33
N ALA A 208 9.94 11.00 -10.61
CA ALA A 208 9.09 11.29 -9.46
C ALA A 208 7.67 11.76 -9.88
N SER A 209 7.47 12.12 -11.15
CA SER A 209 6.20 12.61 -11.67
C SER A 209 5.99 12.22 -13.13
N LEU A 210 4.73 12.14 -13.54
CA LEU A 210 4.28 11.98 -14.92
C LEU A 210 3.22 13.06 -15.19
N GLY A 211 3.45 13.91 -16.19
CA GLY A 211 2.53 15.01 -16.49
C GLY A 211 2.32 16.02 -15.36
N GLY A 212 3.26 16.10 -14.40
CA GLY A 212 3.13 16.94 -13.21
C GLY A 212 2.50 16.22 -12.00
N GLN A 213 1.88 15.07 -12.20
CA GLN A 213 1.32 14.27 -11.10
C GLN A 213 2.39 13.39 -10.44
N PRO A 214 2.42 13.28 -9.11
CA PRO A 214 3.30 12.37 -8.39
C PRO A 214 3.18 10.94 -8.89
N LEU A 215 4.33 10.31 -9.15
CA LEU A 215 4.42 8.96 -9.71
C LEU A 215 5.13 8.02 -8.75
N SER A 216 4.56 6.84 -8.53
CA SER A 216 5.22 5.74 -7.84
C SER A 216 5.29 4.51 -8.72
N ILE A 217 6.49 3.93 -8.86
CA ILE A 217 6.74 2.74 -9.66
C ILE A 217 7.10 1.60 -8.72
N ASN A 218 6.21 0.61 -8.59
CA ASN A 218 6.45 -0.50 -7.68
C ASN A 218 5.87 -1.81 -8.26
N LYS A 219 6.57 -2.91 -7.97
CA LYS A 219 6.11 -4.26 -8.28
C LYS A 219 4.84 -4.66 -7.51
N THR A 220 4.56 -3.99 -6.38
CA THR A 220 3.38 -4.26 -5.56
C THR A 220 2.07 -3.94 -6.27
N VAL A 221 2.09 -3.01 -7.23
CA VAL A 221 0.94 -2.67 -8.09
C VAL A 221 0.51 -3.85 -8.97
N SER A 222 1.48 -4.67 -9.42
CA SER A 222 1.24 -5.81 -10.32
C SER A 222 1.45 -7.16 -9.64
N VAL A 223 1.21 -7.25 -8.35
CA VAL A 223 1.25 -8.54 -7.64
C VAL A 223 0.07 -9.39 -8.07
N GLY A 224 0.37 -10.64 -8.46
CA GLY A 224 -0.66 -11.61 -8.82
C GLY A 224 -1.58 -11.94 -7.64
N VAL A 225 -2.88 -11.77 -7.85
CA VAL A 225 -3.92 -12.12 -6.89
C VAL A 225 -4.41 -13.54 -7.17
N LYS A 226 -4.44 -14.36 -6.13
CA LYS A 226 -4.95 -15.73 -6.19
C LYS A 226 -6.27 -15.79 -5.44
N ALA A 227 -7.33 -16.28 -6.09
CA ALA A 227 -8.68 -16.19 -5.56
C ALA A 227 -8.88 -17.02 -4.28
N THR A 228 -8.53 -18.30 -4.31
CA THR A 228 -8.77 -19.22 -3.19
C THR A 228 -7.54 -20.00 -2.74
N SER A 229 -6.58 -20.25 -3.61
CA SER A 229 -5.38 -21.02 -3.30
C SER A 229 -4.13 -20.44 -3.97
N GLU A 230 -2.97 -20.90 -3.54
CA GLU A 230 -1.69 -20.51 -4.16
C GLU A 230 -1.52 -21.07 -5.59
N ALA A 231 -2.33 -22.03 -5.99
CA ALA A 231 -2.34 -22.64 -7.32
C ALA A 231 -3.25 -21.89 -8.32
N ASP A 232 -4.11 -20.98 -7.85
CA ASP A 232 -5.04 -20.26 -8.73
C ASP A 232 -4.29 -19.31 -9.68
N ALA A 233 -4.92 -19.04 -10.83
CA ALA A 233 -4.42 -18.05 -11.77
C ALA A 233 -4.36 -16.66 -11.15
N ALA A 234 -3.25 -15.97 -11.36
CA ALA A 234 -3.05 -14.62 -10.83
C ALA A 234 -3.68 -13.57 -11.76
N ILE A 235 -4.47 -12.67 -11.19
CA ILE A 235 -4.92 -11.43 -11.85
C ILE A 235 -3.89 -10.35 -11.49
N VAL A 236 -3.42 -9.59 -12.49
CA VAL A 236 -2.32 -8.64 -12.31
C VAL A 236 -2.72 -7.26 -12.78
N ASP A 237 -2.98 -6.35 -11.86
CA ASP A 237 -3.21 -4.94 -12.18
C ASP A 237 -1.94 -4.29 -12.75
N GLN A 238 -2.12 -3.25 -13.55
CA GLN A 238 -1.01 -2.55 -14.20
C GLN A 238 -0.78 -1.16 -13.66
N ALA A 239 -1.85 -0.45 -13.29
CA ALA A 239 -1.76 0.86 -12.67
C ALA A 239 -3.01 1.19 -11.85
N ILE A 240 -2.86 2.14 -10.93
CA ILE A 240 -3.95 2.79 -10.18
C ILE A 240 -3.71 4.29 -10.27
N VAL A 241 -4.75 5.03 -10.63
CA VAL A 241 -4.74 6.50 -10.80
C VAL A 241 -5.84 7.08 -9.94
N GLY A 242 -5.63 8.24 -9.31
CA GLY A 242 -6.67 8.92 -8.56
C GLY A 242 -6.20 9.84 -7.46
N ASP A 243 -7.12 10.20 -6.56
CA ASP A 243 -6.87 11.14 -5.46
C ASP A 243 -6.33 10.44 -4.21
N PHE A 244 -5.06 10.05 -4.27
CA PHE A 244 -4.39 9.43 -3.12
C PHE A 244 -4.19 10.39 -1.95
N ALA A 245 -3.99 11.69 -2.23
CA ALA A 245 -3.66 12.65 -1.17
C ALA A 245 -4.84 12.94 -0.25
N ASN A 246 -6.08 12.97 -0.78
CA ASN A 246 -7.27 13.33 -0.01
C ASN A 246 -8.16 12.12 0.31
N MET A 247 -8.29 11.17 -0.64
CA MET A 247 -9.26 10.07 -0.56
C MET A 247 -8.65 8.74 -0.12
N PHE A 248 -7.34 8.67 0.14
CA PHE A 248 -6.69 7.53 0.75
C PHE A 248 -5.92 7.94 2.00
N LYS A 249 -6.25 7.33 3.13
CA LYS A 249 -5.52 7.54 4.40
C LYS A 249 -5.06 6.22 4.98
N TRP A 250 -3.90 6.26 5.61
CA TRP A 250 -3.32 5.12 6.30
C TRP A 250 -2.62 5.55 7.60
N GLY A 251 -2.38 4.62 8.51
CA GLY A 251 -1.64 4.94 9.73
C GLY A 251 -1.42 3.75 10.63
N TYR A 252 -0.64 3.99 11.68
CA TYR A 252 -0.35 3.01 12.71
C TYR A 252 -1.36 3.11 13.84
N GLY A 253 -1.92 1.97 14.27
CA GLY A 253 -2.84 1.88 15.40
C GLY A 253 -2.17 1.65 16.74
N LYS A 254 -0.89 1.29 16.74
CA LYS A 254 -0.04 1.09 17.91
C LYS A 254 1.40 1.22 17.50
N ASP A 255 2.28 1.56 18.44
CA ASP A 255 3.73 1.54 18.23
C ASP A 255 4.19 0.16 17.77
N ILE A 256 5.13 0.16 16.84
CA ILE A 256 5.73 -1.08 16.33
C ILE A 256 6.50 -1.73 17.46
N SER A 257 6.22 -3.00 17.71
CA SER A 257 6.87 -3.77 18.77
C SER A 257 7.82 -4.79 18.18
N PHE A 258 9.00 -4.86 18.79
CA PHE A 258 9.98 -5.90 18.52
C PHE A 258 10.23 -6.71 19.79
N GLU A 259 10.37 -8.00 19.62
CA GLU A 259 10.58 -8.93 20.72
C GLU A 259 11.62 -9.97 20.35
N VAL A 260 12.50 -10.28 21.30
CA VAL A 260 13.40 -11.45 21.25
C VAL A 260 12.84 -12.50 22.19
N ILE A 261 12.43 -13.63 21.63
CA ILE A 261 11.86 -14.75 22.37
C ILE A 261 12.90 -15.85 22.47
N GLU A 262 13.23 -16.25 23.70
CA GLU A 262 14.30 -17.21 23.98
C GLU A 262 13.78 -18.63 24.25
N TYR A 263 12.47 -18.79 24.46
CA TYR A 263 11.89 -20.06 24.91
C TYR A 263 10.59 -20.39 24.16
N GLY A 264 10.29 -21.69 24.08
CA GLY A 264 9.04 -22.20 23.51
C GLY A 264 9.08 -22.38 21.99
N ASP A 265 7.91 -22.48 21.37
CA ASP A 265 7.71 -22.62 19.92
C ASP A 265 6.82 -21.47 19.40
N PRO A 266 7.37 -20.24 19.24
CA PRO A 266 6.59 -19.04 18.94
C PRO A 266 6.01 -18.99 17.52
N ASP A 267 6.54 -19.79 16.60
CA ASP A 267 6.09 -19.90 15.21
C ASP A 267 5.32 -21.18 14.90
N ASN A 268 5.03 -21.96 15.95
CA ASN A 268 4.28 -23.22 15.87
C ASN A 268 4.87 -24.20 14.84
N SER A 269 6.19 -24.28 14.79
CA SER A 269 6.93 -25.16 13.88
C SER A 269 7.02 -26.62 14.36
N GLY A 270 6.59 -26.88 15.60
CA GLY A 270 6.74 -28.17 16.28
C GLY A 270 8.14 -28.38 16.93
N SER A 271 8.96 -27.34 16.97
CA SER A 271 10.33 -27.40 17.52
C SER A 271 10.55 -26.32 18.57
N ASP A 272 10.97 -26.71 19.78
CA ASP A 272 11.30 -25.78 20.85
C ASP A 272 12.62 -25.04 20.55
N LEU A 273 12.68 -23.74 20.86
CA LEU A 273 13.84 -22.90 20.60
C LEU A 273 15.08 -23.39 21.38
N LYS A 274 14.95 -23.65 22.69
CA LYS A 274 16.08 -24.07 23.52
C LYS A 274 16.63 -25.45 23.15
N GLY A 275 15.75 -26.38 22.75
CA GLY A 275 16.14 -27.68 22.25
C GLY A 275 16.97 -27.65 20.96
N HIS A 276 17.00 -26.52 20.27
CA HIS A 276 17.70 -26.32 18.99
C HIS A 276 18.74 -25.18 19.02
N ASN A 277 19.08 -24.65 20.20
CA ASN A 277 19.99 -23.52 20.36
C ASN A 277 19.57 -22.30 19.49
N GLN A 278 18.31 -21.90 19.59
CA GLN A 278 17.74 -20.81 18.80
C GLN A 278 17.05 -19.78 19.68
N VAL A 279 16.97 -18.57 19.16
CA VAL A 279 16.08 -17.50 19.62
C VAL A 279 15.21 -17.03 18.45
N TYR A 280 14.07 -16.41 18.75
CA TYR A 280 13.13 -15.95 17.75
C TYR A 280 13.01 -14.43 17.83
N LEU A 281 13.29 -13.75 16.70
CA LEU A 281 13.04 -12.33 16.54
C LEU A 281 11.64 -12.13 15.96
N ARG A 282 10.81 -11.32 16.62
CA ARG A 282 9.46 -11.01 16.19
C ARG A 282 9.25 -9.51 16.06
N GLY A 283 8.77 -9.07 14.89
CA GLY A 283 8.30 -7.72 14.66
C GLY A 283 6.80 -7.73 14.45
N GLU A 284 6.07 -6.84 15.12
CA GLU A 284 4.64 -6.66 14.99
C GLU A 284 4.30 -5.20 14.72
N ALA A 285 3.40 -4.97 13.76
CA ALA A 285 2.85 -3.65 13.46
C ALA A 285 1.35 -3.73 13.25
N TYR A 286 0.64 -2.68 13.68
CA TYR A 286 -0.78 -2.55 13.47
C TYR A 286 -1.01 -1.39 12.48
N LEU A 287 -1.38 -1.73 11.25
CA LEU A 287 -1.65 -0.76 10.17
C LEU A 287 -3.13 -0.75 9.85
N GLY A 288 -3.68 0.45 9.72
CA GLY A 288 -5.04 0.66 9.22
C GLY A 288 -5.03 1.58 8.02
N TRP A 289 -5.99 1.40 7.13
CA TRP A 289 -6.21 2.27 5.98
C TRP A 289 -7.69 2.34 5.65
N ALA A 290 -8.05 3.36 4.88
CA ALA A 290 -9.36 3.49 4.26
C ALA A 290 -9.29 4.25 2.94
N ILE A 291 -10.17 3.88 2.04
CA ILE A 291 -10.52 4.59 0.81
C ILE A 291 -11.82 5.32 1.11
N PHE A 292 -11.81 6.65 1.06
CA PHE A 292 -12.96 7.48 1.44
C PHE A 292 -13.96 7.61 0.31
N ASP A 293 -13.47 7.70 -0.91
CA ASP A 293 -14.28 7.69 -2.11
C ASP A 293 -13.63 6.83 -3.19
N ALA A 294 -14.27 5.73 -3.54
CA ALA A 294 -13.76 4.80 -4.54
C ALA A 294 -13.94 5.33 -5.98
N ALA A 295 -14.90 6.24 -6.20
CA ALA A 295 -15.12 6.86 -7.51
C ALA A 295 -13.98 7.80 -7.92
N SER A 296 -13.25 8.35 -6.94
CA SER A 296 -12.05 9.17 -7.14
C SER A 296 -10.81 8.37 -7.57
N PHE A 297 -10.97 7.09 -7.91
CA PHE A 297 -9.88 6.22 -8.38
C PHE A 297 -10.30 5.44 -9.62
N ALA A 298 -9.30 5.12 -10.46
CA ALA A 298 -9.45 4.21 -11.59
C ALA A 298 -8.28 3.21 -11.63
N ARG A 299 -8.58 1.98 -12.05
CA ARG A 299 -7.61 0.87 -12.16
C ARG A 299 -7.38 0.51 -13.61
N ILE A 300 -6.15 0.22 -13.97
CA ILE A 300 -5.79 -0.37 -15.26
C ILE A 300 -5.55 -1.86 -15.04
N ILE A 301 -6.47 -2.66 -15.52
CA ILE A 301 -6.51 -4.12 -15.33
C ILE A 301 -6.10 -4.85 -16.61
N PRO A 302 -5.55 -6.08 -16.55
CA PRO A 302 -5.28 -6.86 -17.77
C PRO A 302 -6.59 -7.24 -18.47
N SER A 303 -6.51 -7.52 -19.77
CA SER A 303 -7.59 -8.22 -20.46
C SER A 303 -7.72 -9.63 -19.88
N LEU A 304 -8.90 -9.98 -19.43
CA LEU A 304 -9.26 -11.33 -18.98
C LEU A 304 -9.30 -12.30 -20.15
#